data_22f9676cd4229e227b541cf9ae689d87
#
_entry.id   22f9676cd4229e227b541cf9ae689d87
#
_cell.length_a   1.000
_cell.length_b   1.000
_cell.length_c   1.000
_cell.angle_alpha   90.00
_cell.angle_beta   90.00
_cell.angle_gamma   90.00
#
_symmetry.space_group_name_H-M   'P 1'
#
loop_
_entity.id
_entity.type
_entity.pdbx_description
1 polymer ?
#
loop_
_entity_poly.entity_id
_entity_poly.type
_entity_poly.pdbx_seq_one_letter_code
_entity_poly.pdbx_strand_id
1 'polypeptide(L)'
;MIDLEEIITKEKKRIVQVNKVPLNNRKVNAITIMDSGTVDGWAKNGEIVITSSRMMPEDMDVAKQLLAQLVEKGVVALMVKPYSPDGTGEFPQVLIDYGNQLNFPLFKIEPSATYIQILNDINALLLENRRINKMADLDLDYLLKSNSASDKDFDFVSGLKDINLYELNVRVTKIVLGETPKPGERLSIQFDLVNQIQAFFDRVQREGRIKTYFILESSNGATAISFFSNDQVELPPHDRTPYTRLIHNVRIPRFTIYEGVSNAYPAKKIHRSYIEASFGIEMPPTLDWSARPVFFRDVALWKLVQKLSRAQDRILYPIEIDLILDAEEMFDTVKEFSRQHQSIKQ
;
A
#
# COMPACT_ATOMS: atom_id res chain seq x y z
N MET A 1 -2.72 9.58 -2.38
CA MET A 1 -2.01 9.97 -3.62
C MET A 1 -3.07 10.24 -4.69
N ILE A 2 -2.89 11.24 -5.53
CA ILE A 2 -3.80 11.64 -6.61
C ILE A 2 -3.10 11.40 -7.95
N ASP A 3 -3.85 11.13 -9.03
CA ASP A 3 -3.27 10.98 -10.35
C ASP A 3 -2.84 12.34 -10.93
N LEU A 4 -1.67 12.38 -11.57
CA LEU A 4 -1.17 13.59 -12.24
C LEU A 4 -2.17 14.12 -13.27
N GLU A 5 -2.82 13.23 -14.01
CA GLU A 5 -3.82 13.57 -15.03
C GLU A 5 -5.02 14.33 -14.42
N GLU A 6 -5.47 13.93 -13.22
CA GLU A 6 -6.54 14.63 -12.50
C GLU A 6 -6.13 16.05 -12.11
N ILE A 7 -4.91 16.22 -11.59
CA ILE A 7 -4.36 17.54 -11.25
C ILE A 7 -4.32 18.44 -12.48
N ILE A 8 -3.75 17.95 -13.58
CA ILE A 8 -3.60 18.72 -14.82
C ILE A 8 -4.96 19.06 -15.43
N THR A 9 -5.93 18.14 -15.36
CA THR A 9 -7.30 18.41 -15.85
C THR A 9 -7.95 19.57 -15.10
N LYS A 10 -7.76 19.66 -13.79
CA LYS A 10 -8.27 20.76 -12.97
C LYS A 10 -7.53 22.07 -13.23
N GLU A 11 -6.22 22.00 -13.49
CA GLU A 11 -5.35 23.15 -13.69
C GLU A 11 -5.12 23.52 -15.18
N LYS A 12 -5.83 22.92 -16.12
CA LYS A 12 -5.63 23.06 -17.57
C LYS A 12 -5.63 24.49 -18.13
N LYS A 13 -6.19 25.46 -17.38
CA LYS A 13 -6.15 26.89 -17.74
C LYS A 13 -4.85 27.59 -17.35
N ARG A 14 -4.08 27.02 -16.46
CA ARG A 14 -2.86 27.63 -15.91
C ARG A 14 -1.61 26.81 -16.17
N ILE A 15 -1.76 25.52 -16.50
CA ILE A 15 -0.66 24.59 -16.70
C ILE A 15 -0.88 23.89 -18.03
N VAL A 16 0.10 23.98 -18.91
CA VAL A 16 0.06 23.40 -20.26
C VAL A 16 1.19 22.41 -20.41
N GLN A 17 0.87 21.19 -20.80
CA GLN A 17 1.89 20.19 -21.10
C GLN A 17 2.64 20.58 -22.38
N VAL A 18 3.98 20.56 -22.33
CA VAL A 18 4.83 20.95 -23.48
C VAL A 18 5.39 19.76 -24.24
N ASN A 19 5.35 18.55 -23.66
CA ASN A 19 5.84 17.35 -24.31
C ASN A 19 4.73 16.28 -24.45
N LYS A 20 5.02 15.16 -25.15
CA LYS A 20 4.01 14.15 -25.51
C LYS A 20 4.03 12.93 -24.58
N VAL A 21 4.41 13.11 -23.34
CA VAL A 21 4.51 12.02 -22.36
C VAL A 21 3.14 11.71 -21.77
N PRO A 22 2.69 10.43 -21.72
CA PRO A 22 1.44 10.05 -21.08
C PRO A 22 1.42 10.40 -19.59
N LEU A 23 0.27 10.85 -19.07
CA LEU A 23 0.08 11.26 -17.68
C LEU A 23 -0.52 10.17 -16.80
N ASN A 24 -1.09 9.14 -17.41
CA ASN A 24 -1.75 8.05 -16.70
C ASN A 24 -0.78 7.27 -15.80
N ASN A 25 -1.29 6.73 -14.70
CA ASN A 25 -0.55 5.92 -13.73
C ASN A 25 0.61 6.65 -13.00
N ARG A 26 0.56 7.98 -12.91
CA ARG A 26 1.55 8.81 -12.22
C ARG A 26 0.95 9.37 -10.94
N LYS A 27 1.30 8.78 -9.81
CA LYS A 27 0.75 9.15 -8.49
C LYS A 27 1.55 10.28 -7.86
N VAL A 28 0.85 11.35 -7.50
CA VAL A 28 1.41 12.54 -6.85
C VAL A 28 1.08 12.53 -5.36
N ASN A 29 2.07 12.83 -4.53
CA ASN A 29 1.93 12.91 -3.07
C ASN A 29 2.24 14.29 -2.50
N ALA A 30 3.03 15.10 -3.21
CA ALA A 30 3.41 16.45 -2.79
C ALA A 30 3.79 17.33 -4.00
N ILE A 31 3.93 18.62 -3.74
CA ILE A 31 4.44 19.61 -4.67
C ILE A 31 5.51 20.43 -3.97
N THR A 32 6.63 20.66 -4.66
CA THR A 32 7.82 21.33 -4.12
C THR A 32 8.30 22.42 -5.08
N ILE A 33 8.82 23.51 -4.55
CA ILE A 33 9.47 24.55 -5.34
C ILE A 33 10.97 24.29 -5.39
N MET A 34 11.53 24.27 -6.59
CA MET A 34 12.96 24.28 -6.80
C MET A 34 13.44 25.74 -6.84
N ASP A 35 14.25 26.11 -5.89
CA ASP A 35 14.86 27.43 -5.73
C ASP A 35 16.37 27.46 -6.02
N SER A 36 16.94 26.30 -6.37
CA SER A 36 18.35 26.12 -6.70
C SER A 36 18.51 25.19 -7.92
N GLY A 37 19.59 25.32 -8.65
CA GLY A 37 19.89 24.49 -9.82
C GLY A 37 20.36 23.06 -9.49
N THR A 38 20.27 22.61 -8.23
CA THR A 38 20.69 21.28 -7.77
C THR A 38 19.52 20.51 -7.18
N VAL A 39 19.52 19.20 -7.34
CA VAL A 39 18.43 18.28 -6.89
C VAL A 39 18.74 17.64 -5.54
N ASP A 40 19.99 17.74 -5.08
CA ASP A 40 20.45 17.00 -3.90
C ASP A 40 19.79 17.47 -2.60
N GLY A 41 19.30 16.50 -1.85
CA GLY A 41 18.80 16.68 -0.48
C GLY A 41 17.32 17.05 -0.34
N TRP A 42 16.63 17.50 -1.41
CA TRP A 42 15.24 17.95 -1.29
C TRP A 42 14.23 17.23 -2.20
N ALA A 43 14.60 16.83 -3.43
CA ALA A 43 13.67 16.15 -4.33
C ALA A 43 13.36 14.73 -3.88
N LYS A 44 12.08 14.37 -3.83
CA LYS A 44 11.59 13.08 -3.35
C LYS A 44 10.68 12.40 -4.35
N ASN A 45 10.58 11.08 -4.21
CA ASN A 45 9.68 10.27 -5.02
C ASN A 45 8.22 10.70 -4.86
N GLY A 46 7.52 10.79 -5.98
CA GLY A 46 6.11 11.15 -6.03
C GLY A 46 5.81 12.66 -5.97
N GLU A 47 6.82 13.52 -6.06
CA GLU A 47 6.63 14.97 -6.04
C GLU A 47 6.46 15.56 -7.45
N ILE A 48 5.66 16.63 -7.53
CA ILE A 48 5.73 17.59 -8.63
C ILE A 48 6.72 18.69 -8.24
N VAL A 49 7.64 19.01 -9.12
CA VAL A 49 8.58 20.11 -8.91
C VAL A 49 8.13 21.32 -9.72
N ILE A 50 8.04 22.49 -9.08
CA ILE A 50 7.78 23.78 -9.71
C ILE A 50 9.06 24.62 -9.68
N THR A 51 9.36 25.31 -10.79
CA THR A 51 10.48 26.25 -10.87
C THR A 51 10.21 27.39 -11.84
N SER A 52 11.11 28.35 -11.90
CA SER A 52 11.16 29.35 -12.95
C SER A 52 12.22 29.02 -13.99
N SER A 53 12.07 29.51 -15.22
CA SER A 53 13.11 29.36 -16.23
C SER A 53 14.45 30.00 -15.83
N ARG A 54 14.46 30.95 -14.89
CA ARG A 54 15.67 31.52 -14.29
C ARG A 54 16.50 30.56 -13.46
N MET A 55 15.83 29.57 -12.86
CA MET A 55 16.48 28.55 -12.02
C MET A 55 16.96 27.37 -12.85
N MET A 56 16.52 27.27 -14.10
CA MET A 56 17.03 26.27 -15.03
C MET A 56 18.45 26.68 -15.49
N PRO A 57 19.37 25.71 -15.54
CA PRO A 57 20.72 25.99 -16.06
C PRO A 57 20.66 26.51 -17.48
N GLU A 58 21.48 27.53 -17.79
CA GLU A 58 21.60 28.09 -19.16
C GLU A 58 22.29 27.09 -20.10
N ASP A 59 23.24 26.31 -19.58
CA ASP A 59 23.87 25.21 -20.29
C ASP A 59 22.89 24.05 -20.47
N MET A 60 22.60 23.69 -21.72
CA MET A 60 21.63 22.66 -22.06
C MET A 60 22.04 21.25 -21.60
N ASP A 61 23.32 20.93 -21.50
CA ASP A 61 23.78 19.64 -21.02
C ASP A 61 23.64 19.54 -19.52
N VAL A 62 23.87 20.62 -18.79
CA VAL A 62 23.59 20.71 -17.35
C VAL A 62 22.08 20.65 -17.10
N ALA A 63 21.27 21.31 -17.93
CA ALA A 63 19.81 21.21 -17.81
C ALA A 63 19.27 19.80 -18.08
N LYS A 64 19.83 19.06 -19.03
CA LYS A 64 19.52 17.63 -19.25
C LYS A 64 19.92 16.77 -18.04
N GLN A 65 21.11 17.00 -17.46
CA GLN A 65 21.52 16.29 -16.24
C GLN A 65 20.56 16.54 -15.09
N LEU A 66 20.09 17.78 -14.92
CA LEU A 66 19.06 18.11 -13.93
C LEU A 66 17.77 17.28 -14.15
N LEU A 67 17.28 17.20 -15.39
CA LEU A 67 16.11 16.38 -15.70
C LEU A 67 16.33 14.89 -15.39
N ALA A 68 17.51 14.35 -15.75
CA ALA A 68 17.84 12.95 -15.45
C ALA A 68 17.88 12.69 -13.93
N GLN A 69 18.44 13.59 -13.14
CA GLN A 69 18.48 13.51 -11.68
C GLN A 69 17.07 13.57 -11.06
N LEU A 70 16.18 14.43 -11.57
CA LEU A 70 14.77 14.48 -11.12
C LEU A 70 14.07 13.15 -11.37
N VAL A 71 14.28 12.54 -12.53
CA VAL A 71 13.74 11.22 -12.86
C VAL A 71 14.30 10.12 -11.94
N GLU A 72 15.61 10.13 -11.69
CA GLU A 72 16.27 9.18 -10.79
C GLU A 72 15.73 9.26 -9.35
N LYS A 73 15.44 10.48 -8.88
CA LYS A 73 14.81 10.71 -7.57
C LYS A 73 13.31 10.33 -7.54
N GLY A 74 12.72 9.95 -8.67
CA GLY A 74 11.32 9.57 -8.77
C GLY A 74 10.35 10.75 -8.77
N VAL A 75 10.82 11.96 -9.14
CA VAL A 75 9.94 13.11 -9.38
C VAL A 75 8.96 12.77 -10.50
N VAL A 76 7.70 13.16 -10.34
CA VAL A 76 6.61 12.78 -11.26
C VAL A 76 6.52 13.71 -12.45
N ALA A 77 6.79 15.00 -12.25
CA ALA A 77 6.71 16.02 -13.28
C ALA A 77 7.48 17.28 -12.91
N LEU A 78 7.91 18.03 -13.91
CA LEU A 78 8.49 19.36 -13.75
C LEU A 78 7.57 20.42 -14.39
N MET A 79 7.24 21.45 -13.62
CA MET A 79 6.46 22.61 -14.06
C MET A 79 7.34 23.85 -14.05
N VAL A 80 7.51 24.48 -15.21
CA VAL A 80 8.38 25.65 -15.35
C VAL A 80 7.56 26.89 -15.69
N LYS A 81 7.70 27.94 -14.89
CA LYS A 81 7.16 29.24 -15.21
C LYS A 81 8.18 30.02 -16.07
N PRO A 82 7.83 30.41 -17.30
CA PRO A 82 8.69 31.25 -18.12
C PRO A 82 8.95 32.58 -17.42
N TYR A 83 10.19 32.99 -17.40
CA TYR A 83 10.58 34.31 -16.96
C TYR A 83 11.15 35.07 -18.20
N SER A 84 10.28 35.81 -18.79
CA SER A 84 10.66 36.77 -19.84
C SER A 84 9.95 38.10 -19.54
N PRO A 85 10.58 39.27 -19.78
CA PRO A 85 9.93 40.55 -19.56
C PRO A 85 8.64 40.72 -20.36
N ASP A 86 8.52 40.05 -21.48
CA ASP A 86 7.37 40.06 -22.40
C ASP A 86 6.42 38.85 -22.23
N GLY A 87 6.74 37.91 -21.28
CA GLY A 87 5.91 36.72 -21.00
C GLY A 87 5.96 35.63 -22.09
N THR A 88 6.77 35.81 -23.14
CA THR A 88 6.82 34.95 -24.34
C THR A 88 7.81 33.77 -24.23
N GLY A 89 8.45 33.57 -23.08
CA GLY A 89 9.47 32.54 -22.91
C GLY A 89 8.96 31.15 -23.33
N GLU A 90 9.56 30.61 -24.40
CA GLU A 90 9.30 29.25 -24.85
C GLU A 90 10.16 28.24 -24.09
N PHE A 91 9.64 27.04 -23.95
CA PHE A 91 10.40 25.94 -23.37
C PHE A 91 11.41 25.44 -24.44
N PRO A 92 12.72 25.31 -24.11
CA PRO A 92 13.72 24.89 -25.12
C PRO A 92 13.37 23.55 -25.73
N GLN A 93 13.30 23.45 -27.06
CA GLN A 93 12.92 22.21 -27.77
C GLN A 93 13.81 21.03 -27.40
N VAL A 94 15.10 21.28 -27.19
CA VAL A 94 16.07 20.25 -26.75
C VAL A 94 15.66 19.59 -25.42
N LEU A 95 15.13 20.37 -24.48
CA LEU A 95 14.63 19.81 -23.17
C LEU A 95 13.29 19.09 -23.34
N ILE A 96 12.42 19.57 -24.26
CA ILE A 96 11.19 18.88 -24.62
C ILE A 96 11.49 17.46 -25.16
N ASP A 97 12.41 17.39 -26.12
CA ASP A 97 12.81 16.14 -26.75
C ASP A 97 13.47 15.19 -25.75
N TYR A 98 14.32 15.72 -24.87
CA TYR A 98 14.96 14.94 -23.83
C TYR A 98 13.95 14.46 -22.77
N GLY A 99 12.99 15.27 -22.39
CA GLY A 99 11.88 14.86 -21.52
C GLY A 99 11.04 13.74 -22.13
N ASN A 100 10.81 13.77 -23.46
CA ASN A 100 10.16 12.66 -24.17
C ASN A 100 10.99 11.36 -24.10
N GLN A 101 12.31 11.43 -24.29
CA GLN A 101 13.22 10.29 -24.18
C GLN A 101 13.22 9.67 -22.78
N LEU A 102 13.20 10.51 -21.75
CA LEU A 102 13.13 10.07 -20.34
C LEU A 102 11.73 9.64 -19.92
N ASN A 103 10.72 9.74 -20.77
CA ASN A 103 9.32 9.56 -20.42
C ASN A 103 8.92 10.43 -19.20
N PHE A 104 9.40 11.67 -19.14
CA PHE A 104 9.23 12.60 -18.03
C PHE A 104 8.34 13.78 -18.43
N PRO A 105 7.15 13.96 -17.80
CA PRO A 105 6.22 15.04 -18.14
C PRO A 105 6.77 16.41 -17.81
N LEU A 106 6.72 17.31 -18.80
CA LEU A 106 7.12 18.69 -18.69
C LEU A 106 5.93 19.62 -18.94
N PHE A 107 5.79 20.63 -18.10
CA PHE A 107 4.70 21.58 -18.17
C PHE A 107 5.22 23.01 -18.15
N LYS A 108 4.53 23.86 -18.90
CA LYS A 108 4.66 25.32 -18.85
C LYS A 108 3.55 25.87 -17.97
N ILE A 109 3.92 26.77 -17.07
CA ILE A 109 2.98 27.55 -16.27
C ILE A 109 2.67 28.85 -17.03
N GLU A 110 1.37 29.15 -17.16
CA GLU A 110 0.94 30.39 -17.80
C GLU A 110 1.44 31.63 -17.05
N PRO A 111 1.90 32.70 -17.75
CA PRO A 111 2.48 33.88 -17.09
C PRO A 111 1.57 34.53 -16.06
N SER A 112 0.24 34.51 -16.30
CA SER A 112 -0.77 35.08 -15.40
C SER A 112 -0.95 34.32 -14.09
N ALA A 113 -0.56 33.02 -14.03
CA ALA A 113 -0.68 32.21 -12.85
C ALA A 113 0.46 32.48 -11.85
N THR A 114 0.15 32.60 -10.57
CA THR A 114 1.16 32.73 -9.52
C THR A 114 1.53 31.35 -8.95
N TYR A 115 2.76 31.19 -8.46
CA TYR A 115 3.18 29.97 -7.77
C TYR A 115 2.28 29.64 -6.59
N ILE A 116 1.92 30.67 -5.81
CA ILE A 116 1.08 30.53 -4.62
C ILE A 116 -0.30 29.95 -4.99
N GLN A 117 -0.90 30.41 -6.08
CA GLN A 117 -2.19 29.87 -6.54
C GLN A 117 -2.07 28.39 -6.90
N ILE A 118 -1.07 28.02 -7.73
CA ILE A 118 -0.87 26.63 -8.14
C ILE A 118 -0.57 25.73 -6.95
N LEU A 119 0.31 26.18 -6.03
CA LEU A 119 0.63 25.44 -4.82
C LEU A 119 -0.59 25.23 -3.93
N ASN A 120 -1.39 26.29 -3.72
CA ASN A 120 -2.59 26.18 -2.88
C ASN A 120 -3.63 25.26 -3.50
N ASP A 121 -3.87 25.36 -4.80
CA ASP A 121 -4.87 24.57 -5.48
C ASP A 121 -4.44 23.08 -5.53
N ILE A 122 -3.19 22.79 -5.87
CA ILE A 122 -2.69 21.40 -5.85
C ILE A 122 -2.63 20.84 -4.42
N ASN A 123 -2.18 21.62 -3.42
CA ASN A 123 -2.19 21.18 -2.04
C ASN A 123 -3.62 20.95 -1.52
N ALA A 124 -4.59 21.77 -1.90
CA ALA A 124 -6.00 21.55 -1.56
C ALA A 124 -6.51 20.21 -2.12
N LEU A 125 -6.17 19.90 -3.38
CA LEU A 125 -6.51 18.61 -4.00
C LEU A 125 -5.84 17.42 -3.27
N LEU A 126 -4.57 17.56 -2.92
CA LEU A 126 -3.84 16.54 -2.18
C LEU A 126 -4.43 16.32 -0.78
N LEU A 127 -4.81 17.40 -0.08
CA LEU A 127 -5.44 17.33 1.24
C LEU A 127 -6.84 16.70 1.17
N GLU A 128 -7.65 17.08 0.19
CA GLU A 128 -8.98 16.51 0.00
C GLU A 128 -8.89 15.01 -0.32
N ASN A 129 -7.97 14.61 -1.20
CA ASN A 129 -7.74 13.21 -1.50
C ASN A 129 -7.27 12.43 -0.25
N ARG A 130 -6.38 13.01 0.57
CA ARG A 130 -5.97 12.40 1.85
C ARG A 130 -7.14 12.26 2.80
N ARG A 131 -8.03 13.26 2.88
CA ARG A 131 -9.23 13.23 3.72
C ARG A 131 -10.19 12.12 3.29
N ILE A 132 -10.49 12.03 1.99
CA ILE A 132 -11.34 10.98 1.43
C ILE A 132 -10.74 9.60 1.72
N ASN A 133 -9.45 9.42 1.48
CA ASN A 133 -8.78 8.16 1.76
C ASN A 133 -8.83 7.79 3.26
N LYS A 134 -8.59 8.75 4.14
CA LYS A 134 -8.67 8.51 5.59
C LYS A 134 -10.08 8.15 6.06
N MET A 135 -11.12 8.77 5.49
CA MET A 135 -12.50 8.38 5.77
C MET A 135 -12.76 6.94 5.30
N ALA A 136 -12.38 6.62 4.06
CA ALA A 136 -12.54 5.26 3.55
C ALA A 136 -11.75 4.21 4.38
N ASP A 137 -10.57 4.58 4.90
CA ASP A 137 -9.79 3.69 5.77
C ASP A 137 -10.49 3.43 7.10
N LEU A 138 -11.15 4.46 7.69
CA LEU A 138 -11.95 4.30 8.91
C LEU A 138 -13.17 3.40 8.68
N ASP A 139 -13.84 3.55 7.55
CA ASP A 139 -15.01 2.73 7.22
C ASP A 139 -14.60 1.30 6.88
N LEU A 140 -13.48 1.10 6.18
CA LEU A 140 -12.90 -0.22 5.98
C LEU A 140 -12.49 -0.88 7.31
N ASP A 141 -11.88 -0.13 8.24
CA ASP A 141 -11.54 -0.64 9.57
C ASP A 141 -12.80 -1.05 10.35
N TYR A 142 -13.88 -0.27 10.21
CA TYR A 142 -15.18 -0.65 10.75
C TYR A 142 -15.72 -1.94 10.13
N LEU A 143 -15.71 -2.07 8.80
CA LEU A 143 -16.13 -3.30 8.12
C LEU A 143 -15.31 -4.53 8.54
N LEU A 144 -14.01 -4.35 8.76
CA LEU A 144 -13.14 -5.43 9.24
C LEU A 144 -13.50 -5.90 10.66
N LYS A 145 -13.77 -4.96 11.56
CA LYS A 145 -13.94 -5.24 12.99
C LYS A 145 -15.39 -5.51 13.39
N SER A 146 -16.35 -5.02 12.62
CA SER A 146 -17.78 -5.15 12.92
C SER A 146 -18.38 -6.43 12.34
N ASN A 147 -19.02 -7.20 13.19
CA ASN A 147 -19.83 -8.35 12.77
C ASN A 147 -21.25 -7.93 12.31
N SER A 148 -21.62 -6.66 12.50
CA SER A 148 -22.94 -6.11 12.21
C SER A 148 -22.93 -5.05 11.11
N ALA A 149 -21.90 -5.05 10.26
CA ALA A 149 -21.84 -4.14 9.12
C ALA A 149 -23.04 -4.36 8.18
N SER A 150 -23.72 -3.27 7.85
CA SER A 150 -24.91 -3.26 7.00
C SER A 150 -24.55 -3.12 5.52
N ASP A 151 -25.50 -3.39 4.64
CA ASP A 151 -25.32 -3.15 3.20
C ASP A 151 -25.01 -1.66 2.92
N LYS A 152 -25.54 -0.73 3.73
CA LYS A 152 -25.23 0.70 3.59
C LYS A 152 -23.75 1.03 3.84
N ASP A 153 -23.12 0.34 4.77
CA ASP A 153 -21.69 0.52 5.06
C ASP A 153 -20.84 0.03 3.87
N PHE A 154 -21.24 -1.08 3.24
CA PHE A 154 -20.61 -1.58 2.02
C PHE A 154 -20.85 -0.65 0.82
N ASP A 155 -22.07 -0.12 0.65
CA ASP A 155 -22.38 0.84 -0.41
C ASP A 155 -21.54 2.11 -0.27
N PHE A 156 -21.39 2.59 0.96
CA PHE A 156 -20.58 3.78 1.24
C PHE A 156 -19.11 3.58 0.86
N VAL A 157 -18.48 2.48 1.30
CA VAL A 157 -17.09 2.17 0.91
C VAL A 157 -16.97 1.94 -0.60
N SER A 158 -17.93 1.29 -1.21
CA SER A 158 -17.99 1.08 -2.67
C SER A 158 -17.99 2.41 -3.41
N GLY A 159 -18.82 3.37 -2.97
CA GLY A 159 -18.92 4.71 -3.57
C GLY A 159 -17.68 5.56 -3.36
N LEU A 160 -17.05 5.50 -2.18
CA LEU A 160 -15.82 6.26 -1.89
C LEU A 160 -14.64 5.83 -2.76
N LYS A 161 -14.59 4.58 -3.19
CA LYS A 161 -13.47 3.99 -3.92
C LYS A 161 -13.82 3.65 -5.37
N ASP A 162 -15.04 3.94 -5.81
CA ASP A 162 -15.55 3.60 -7.14
C ASP A 162 -15.36 2.10 -7.48
N ILE A 163 -15.71 1.23 -6.52
CA ILE A 163 -15.55 -0.22 -6.61
C ILE A 163 -16.83 -0.90 -6.22
N ASN A 164 -17.37 -1.78 -7.06
CA ASN A 164 -18.49 -2.65 -6.68
C ASN A 164 -18.00 -3.81 -5.82
N LEU A 165 -18.03 -3.65 -4.49
CA LEU A 165 -17.60 -4.68 -3.56
C LEU A 165 -18.45 -5.96 -3.61
N TYR A 166 -19.72 -5.89 -4.05
CA TYR A 166 -20.62 -7.04 -4.09
C TYR A 166 -20.20 -8.12 -5.09
N GLU A 167 -19.45 -7.72 -6.11
CA GLU A 167 -18.98 -8.63 -7.17
C GLU A 167 -17.56 -9.17 -6.90
N LEU A 168 -16.97 -8.82 -5.75
CA LEU A 168 -15.60 -9.15 -5.45
C LEU A 168 -15.49 -10.14 -4.30
N ASN A 169 -14.43 -10.93 -4.36
CA ASN A 169 -13.89 -11.66 -3.23
C ASN A 169 -12.86 -10.80 -2.49
N VAL A 170 -12.67 -11.11 -1.22
CA VAL A 170 -11.72 -10.45 -0.35
C VAL A 170 -10.81 -11.45 0.33
N ARG A 171 -9.55 -11.08 0.48
CA ARG A 171 -8.58 -11.71 1.39
C ARG A 171 -7.93 -10.65 2.25
N VAL A 172 -7.75 -10.96 3.51
CA VAL A 172 -7.05 -10.13 4.48
C VAL A 172 -5.70 -10.76 4.81
N THR A 173 -4.67 -9.94 4.73
CA THR A 173 -3.31 -10.28 5.16
C THR A 173 -2.91 -9.32 6.27
N LYS A 174 -2.63 -9.85 7.45
CA LYS A 174 -2.21 -9.05 8.59
C LYS A 174 -0.73 -9.26 8.84
N ILE A 175 0.01 -8.17 8.95
CA ILE A 175 1.46 -8.16 9.10
C ILE A 175 1.78 -7.37 10.36
N VAL A 176 2.52 -7.97 11.28
CA VAL A 176 2.90 -7.32 12.53
C VAL A 176 4.37 -7.54 12.85
N LEU A 177 4.95 -6.56 13.53
CA LEU A 177 6.28 -6.67 14.11
C LEU A 177 6.17 -7.47 15.43
N GLY A 178 7.07 -8.40 15.65
CA GLY A 178 7.12 -9.21 16.88
C GLY A 178 7.35 -8.39 18.14
N GLU A 179 7.97 -7.23 18.00
CA GLU A 179 8.22 -6.28 19.07
C GLU A 179 7.69 -4.90 18.69
N THR A 180 7.23 -4.16 19.69
CA THR A 180 6.76 -2.78 19.46
C THR A 180 7.96 -1.84 19.31
N PRO A 181 8.05 -1.06 18.22
CA PRO A 181 9.11 -0.07 18.05
C PRO A 181 9.10 0.99 19.15
N LYS A 182 10.28 1.51 19.51
CA LYS A 182 10.40 2.62 20.44
C LYS A 182 9.71 3.89 19.89
N PRO A 183 9.17 4.78 20.74
CA PRO A 183 8.41 5.94 20.29
C PRO A 183 9.14 6.79 19.23
N GLY A 184 10.44 7.00 19.35
CA GLY A 184 11.22 7.80 18.40
C GLY A 184 11.50 7.13 17.04
N GLU A 185 11.43 5.79 16.97
CA GLU A 185 11.70 5.02 15.75
C GLU A 185 10.40 4.62 15.03
N ARG A 186 9.27 4.71 15.73
CA ARG A 186 7.98 4.15 15.31
C ARG A 186 7.52 4.64 13.94
N LEU A 187 7.58 5.95 13.71
CA LEU A 187 7.09 6.55 12.46
C LEU A 187 7.93 6.10 11.26
N SER A 188 9.26 6.08 11.40
CA SER A 188 10.16 5.63 10.33
C SER A 188 9.95 4.16 10.00
N ILE A 189 9.89 3.30 11.03
CA ILE A 189 9.69 1.85 10.86
C ILE A 189 8.32 1.57 10.25
N GLN A 190 7.28 2.26 10.72
CA GLN A 190 5.93 2.12 10.17
C GLN A 190 5.87 2.54 8.69
N PHE A 191 6.52 3.65 8.35
CA PHE A 191 6.60 4.13 6.98
C PHE A 191 7.32 3.12 6.07
N ASP A 192 8.47 2.59 6.50
CA ASP A 192 9.22 1.59 5.74
C ASP A 192 8.42 0.30 5.56
N LEU A 193 7.74 -0.17 6.60
CA LEU A 193 6.89 -1.35 6.55
C LEU A 193 5.76 -1.18 5.52
N VAL A 194 5.02 -0.09 5.63
CA VAL A 194 3.88 0.20 4.73
C VAL A 194 4.32 0.33 3.29
N ASN A 195 5.43 1.02 3.02
CA ASN A 195 5.97 1.16 1.66
C ASN A 195 6.37 -0.18 1.05
N GLN A 196 6.99 -1.07 1.82
CA GLN A 196 7.37 -2.40 1.32
C GLN A 196 6.14 -3.27 1.04
N ILE A 197 5.12 -3.22 1.90
CA ILE A 197 3.84 -3.91 1.68
C ILE A 197 3.14 -3.33 0.44
N GLN A 198 3.09 -2.02 0.30
CA GLN A 198 2.49 -1.34 -0.85
C GLN A 198 3.18 -1.75 -2.16
N ALA A 199 4.51 -1.73 -2.20
CA ALA A 199 5.27 -2.14 -3.38
C ALA A 199 4.98 -3.59 -3.82
N PHE A 200 4.72 -4.48 -2.85
CA PHE A 200 4.29 -5.84 -3.14
C PHE A 200 2.90 -5.88 -3.77
N PHE A 201 1.89 -5.26 -3.16
CA PHE A 201 0.52 -5.28 -3.66
C PHE A 201 0.36 -4.51 -4.98
N ASP A 202 1.12 -3.44 -5.21
CA ASP A 202 1.20 -2.76 -6.50
C ASP A 202 1.66 -3.70 -7.62
N ARG A 203 2.62 -4.57 -7.33
CA ARG A 203 3.08 -5.58 -8.27
C ARG A 203 1.99 -6.60 -8.56
N VAL A 204 1.36 -7.15 -7.51
CA VAL A 204 0.30 -8.16 -7.63
C VAL A 204 -0.90 -7.60 -8.43
N GLN A 205 -1.22 -6.31 -8.22
CA GLN A 205 -2.25 -5.61 -8.99
C GLN A 205 -1.85 -5.43 -10.46
N ARG A 206 -0.61 -5.02 -10.75
CA ARG A 206 -0.12 -4.90 -12.13
C ARG A 206 -0.08 -6.23 -12.86
N GLU A 207 0.15 -7.33 -12.17
CA GLU A 207 0.06 -8.70 -12.70
C GLU A 207 -1.40 -9.14 -12.96
N GLY A 208 -2.40 -8.30 -12.65
CA GLY A 208 -3.83 -8.59 -12.85
C GLY A 208 -4.40 -9.64 -11.90
N ARG A 209 -3.69 -9.99 -10.81
CA ARG A 209 -4.12 -11.01 -9.85
C ARG A 209 -5.13 -10.49 -8.83
N ILE A 210 -5.10 -9.20 -8.56
CA ILE A 210 -6.08 -8.50 -7.73
C ILE A 210 -6.61 -7.29 -8.49
N LYS A 211 -7.85 -6.90 -8.23
CA LYS A 211 -8.45 -5.70 -8.81
C LYS A 211 -8.00 -4.44 -8.10
N THR A 212 -7.98 -4.50 -6.78
CA THR A 212 -7.54 -3.40 -5.92
C THR A 212 -7.13 -3.92 -4.55
N TYR A 213 -6.48 -3.06 -3.79
CA TYR A 213 -6.10 -3.35 -2.40
C TYR A 213 -6.13 -2.08 -1.55
N PHE A 214 -6.16 -2.27 -0.24
CA PHE A 214 -6.03 -1.21 0.77
C PHE A 214 -5.06 -1.66 1.85
N ILE A 215 -4.37 -0.72 2.48
CA ILE A 215 -3.47 -0.98 3.59
C ILE A 215 -3.91 -0.10 4.75
N LEU A 216 -4.38 -0.72 5.82
CA LEU A 216 -4.72 -0.04 7.07
C LEU A 216 -3.54 -0.16 8.03
N GLU A 217 -3.06 0.97 8.47
CA GLU A 217 -1.95 1.03 9.41
C GLU A 217 -2.42 0.74 10.85
N SER A 218 -1.57 0.07 11.62
CA SER A 218 -1.78 -0.18 13.04
C SER A 218 -0.54 0.19 13.85
N SER A 219 -0.63 0.12 15.17
CA SER A 219 0.44 0.58 16.07
C SER A 219 1.78 -0.15 15.90
N ASN A 220 1.77 -1.41 15.48
CA ASN A 220 2.97 -2.23 15.28
C ASN A 220 2.90 -3.08 14.03
N GLY A 221 2.16 -2.64 13.01
CA GLY A 221 2.02 -3.41 11.79
C GLY A 221 1.06 -2.78 10.79
N ALA A 222 0.56 -3.60 9.88
CA ALA A 222 -0.42 -3.21 8.88
C ALA A 222 -1.38 -4.36 8.54
N THR A 223 -2.56 -4.01 8.07
CA THR A 223 -3.55 -4.95 7.53
C THR A 223 -3.75 -4.62 6.05
N ALA A 224 -3.36 -5.52 5.18
CA ALA A 224 -3.63 -5.42 3.75
C ALA A 224 -4.92 -6.17 3.41
N ILE A 225 -5.78 -5.52 2.64
CA ILE A 225 -7.07 -6.03 2.19
C ILE A 225 -7.02 -6.09 0.68
N SER A 226 -7.02 -7.27 0.09
CA SER A 226 -7.01 -7.45 -1.36
C SER A 226 -8.36 -7.88 -1.87
N PHE A 227 -8.83 -7.22 -2.94
CA PHE A 227 -10.08 -7.53 -3.62
C PHE A 227 -9.80 -8.05 -5.03
N PHE A 228 -10.49 -9.10 -5.43
CA PHE A 228 -10.34 -9.76 -6.72
C PHE A 228 -11.67 -10.32 -7.20
N SER A 229 -11.84 -10.43 -8.52
CA SER A 229 -13.07 -10.96 -9.12
C SER A 229 -13.09 -12.50 -9.11
N ASN A 230 -14.26 -13.09 -9.21
CA ASN A 230 -14.44 -14.56 -9.16
C ASN A 230 -13.75 -15.30 -10.30
N ASP A 231 -13.56 -14.65 -11.44
CA ASP A 231 -12.87 -15.13 -12.63
C ASP A 231 -11.35 -14.88 -12.61
N GLN A 232 -10.89 -13.96 -11.78
CA GLN A 232 -9.48 -13.89 -11.42
C GLN A 232 -9.20 -15.11 -10.55
N VAL A 233 -8.57 -16.10 -11.15
CA VAL A 233 -8.06 -17.24 -10.38
C VAL A 233 -7.06 -16.65 -9.40
N GLU A 234 -7.61 -16.27 -8.26
CA GLU A 234 -6.77 -16.03 -7.11
C GLU A 234 -5.80 -17.20 -7.04
N LEU A 235 -4.55 -16.90 -6.82
CA LEU A 235 -3.53 -17.90 -6.57
C LEU A 235 -4.13 -19.25 -6.27
N PRO A 236 -3.83 -20.28 -7.08
CA PRO A 236 -4.39 -21.60 -6.87
C PRO A 236 -4.41 -21.88 -5.37
N PRO A 237 -5.40 -22.55 -4.81
CA PRO A 237 -5.51 -22.76 -3.36
C PRO A 237 -4.21 -23.28 -2.72
N HIS A 238 -3.29 -23.77 -3.54
CA HIS A 238 -1.99 -24.30 -3.15
C HIS A 238 -0.81 -23.37 -3.45
N ASP A 239 -0.97 -22.28 -4.23
CA ASP A 239 0.13 -21.36 -4.52
C ASP A 239 0.30 -20.34 -3.38
N ARG A 240 1.20 -20.66 -2.45
CA ARG A 240 1.60 -19.82 -1.32
C ARG A 240 2.73 -18.85 -1.69
N THR A 241 3.31 -19.03 -2.86
CA THR A 241 4.54 -18.36 -3.30
C THR A 241 4.49 -16.84 -3.19
N PRO A 242 3.40 -16.15 -3.58
CA PRO A 242 3.37 -14.69 -3.45
C PRO A 242 3.44 -14.20 -2.00
N TYR A 243 2.69 -14.84 -1.08
CA TYR A 243 2.71 -14.44 0.34
C TYR A 243 4.03 -14.81 1.02
N THR A 244 4.61 -15.95 0.68
CA THR A 244 5.98 -16.28 1.09
C THR A 244 6.98 -15.23 0.59
N ARG A 245 6.82 -14.75 -0.65
CA ARG A 245 7.62 -13.64 -1.18
C ARG A 245 7.37 -12.33 -0.44
N LEU A 246 6.14 -12.05 -0.01
CA LEU A 246 5.83 -10.85 0.76
C LEU A 246 6.66 -10.82 2.04
N ILE A 247 6.56 -11.84 2.89
CA ILE A 247 7.29 -11.87 4.16
C ILE A 247 8.82 -11.88 3.98
N HIS A 248 9.32 -12.53 2.91
CA HIS A 248 10.76 -12.52 2.61
C HIS A 248 11.27 -11.17 2.07
N ASN A 249 10.43 -10.40 1.40
CA ASN A 249 10.78 -9.11 0.84
C ASN A 249 10.61 -7.96 1.86
N VAL A 250 9.64 -8.10 2.78
CA VAL A 250 9.46 -7.12 3.85
C VAL A 250 10.55 -7.34 4.90
N ARG A 251 11.54 -6.44 4.92
CA ARG A 251 12.68 -6.51 5.85
C ARG A 251 12.75 -5.24 6.66
N ILE A 252 12.45 -5.36 7.93
CA ILE A 252 12.64 -4.28 8.90
C ILE A 252 13.79 -4.71 9.81
N PRO A 253 14.96 -4.08 9.72
CA PRO A 253 16.13 -4.49 10.53
C PRO A 253 15.78 -4.58 12.02
N ARG A 254 16.26 -5.61 12.69
CA ARG A 254 16.04 -5.90 14.13
C ARG A 254 14.66 -6.36 14.54
N PHE A 255 13.68 -6.44 13.61
CA PHE A 255 12.34 -6.88 13.94
C PHE A 255 12.01 -8.21 13.28
N THR A 256 11.44 -9.12 14.05
CA THR A 256 10.76 -10.30 13.51
C THR A 256 9.41 -9.87 12.94
N ILE A 257 9.04 -10.40 11.78
CA ILE A 257 7.77 -10.09 11.12
C ILE A 257 6.91 -11.35 11.14
N TYR A 258 5.67 -11.19 11.56
CA TYR A 258 4.65 -12.22 11.50
C TYR A 258 3.60 -11.85 10.47
N GLU A 259 3.18 -12.84 9.68
CA GLU A 259 2.18 -12.67 8.64
C GLU A 259 1.08 -13.73 8.80
N GLY A 260 -0.16 -13.25 8.94
CA GLY A 260 -1.37 -14.07 8.96
C GLY A 260 -2.22 -13.82 7.73
N VAL A 261 -2.61 -14.87 7.03
CA VAL A 261 -3.36 -14.80 5.76
C VAL A 261 -4.68 -15.54 5.91
N SER A 262 -5.80 -14.86 5.63
CA SER A 262 -7.14 -15.44 5.65
C SER A 262 -7.39 -16.36 4.45
N ASN A 263 -8.47 -17.13 4.52
CA ASN A 263 -9.10 -17.65 3.31
C ASN A 263 -9.75 -16.53 2.50
N ALA A 264 -10.06 -16.82 1.24
CA ALA A 264 -10.83 -15.96 0.38
C ALA A 264 -12.33 -16.11 0.63
N TYR A 265 -13.04 -14.99 0.65
CA TYR A 265 -14.49 -14.93 0.85
C TYR A 265 -15.12 -13.85 -0.02
N PRO A 266 -16.43 -13.93 -0.33
CA PRO A 266 -17.15 -12.77 -0.85
C PRO A 266 -16.94 -11.55 0.06
N ALA A 267 -16.80 -10.36 -0.52
CA ALA A 267 -16.43 -9.14 0.22
C ALA A 267 -17.33 -8.86 1.44
N LYS A 268 -18.62 -9.21 1.38
CA LYS A 268 -19.53 -9.12 2.55
C LYS A 268 -19.06 -9.92 3.79
N LYS A 269 -18.16 -10.86 3.61
CA LYS A 269 -17.56 -11.65 4.72
C LYS A 269 -16.18 -11.14 5.15
N ILE A 270 -15.87 -9.89 4.87
CA ILE A 270 -14.57 -9.26 5.18
C ILE A 270 -14.20 -9.39 6.68
N HIS A 271 -15.17 -9.24 7.57
CA HIS A 271 -14.96 -9.43 9.01
C HIS A 271 -14.44 -10.84 9.34
N ARG A 272 -14.97 -11.87 8.66
CA ARG A 272 -14.47 -13.25 8.83
C ARG A 272 -13.03 -13.37 8.37
N SER A 273 -12.69 -12.79 7.22
CA SER A 273 -11.31 -12.76 6.72
C SER A 273 -10.37 -12.07 7.72
N TYR A 274 -10.80 -10.98 8.33
CA TYR A 274 -10.00 -10.28 9.35
C TYR A 274 -9.76 -11.12 10.60
N ILE A 275 -10.78 -11.82 11.11
CA ILE A 275 -10.63 -12.72 12.27
C ILE A 275 -9.65 -13.85 11.93
N GLU A 276 -9.74 -14.43 10.73
CA GLU A 276 -8.86 -15.51 10.30
C GLU A 276 -7.41 -15.06 10.18
N ALA A 277 -7.15 -13.91 9.55
CA ALA A 277 -5.81 -13.33 9.45
C ALA A 277 -5.23 -12.95 10.81
N SER A 278 -6.07 -12.41 11.71
CA SER A 278 -5.68 -12.07 13.08
C SER A 278 -5.29 -13.31 13.89
N PHE A 279 -6.03 -14.40 13.76
CA PHE A 279 -5.66 -15.65 14.37
C PHE A 279 -4.33 -16.20 13.82
N GLY A 280 -4.09 -16.04 12.52
CA GLY A 280 -2.84 -16.45 11.87
C GLY A 280 -1.60 -15.78 12.47
N ILE A 281 -1.67 -14.54 12.96
CA ILE A 281 -0.54 -13.86 13.61
C ILE A 281 -0.38 -14.20 15.11
N GLU A 282 -1.40 -14.76 15.75
CA GLU A 282 -1.33 -15.22 17.16
C GLU A 282 -0.57 -16.55 17.28
N MET A 283 -0.54 -17.35 16.22
CA MET A 283 0.02 -18.70 16.24
C MET A 283 1.56 -18.76 16.15
N PRO A 284 2.27 -17.92 15.35
CA PRO A 284 3.71 -18.04 15.20
C PRO A 284 4.52 -18.03 16.49
N PRO A 285 4.23 -17.15 17.48
CA PRO A 285 4.94 -17.19 18.77
C PRO A 285 4.72 -18.48 19.53
N THR A 286 3.50 -19.05 19.44
CA THR A 286 3.13 -20.29 20.15
C THR A 286 3.76 -21.53 19.51
N LEU A 287 3.88 -21.54 18.17
CA LEU A 287 4.37 -22.68 17.39
C LEU A 287 5.81 -22.52 16.90
N ASP A 288 6.49 -21.43 17.31
CA ASP A 288 7.84 -21.07 16.83
C ASP A 288 7.94 -21.01 15.29
N TRP A 289 6.92 -20.43 14.67
CA TRP A 289 6.79 -20.27 13.22
C TRP A 289 7.17 -18.87 12.78
N SER A 290 8.36 -18.43 13.09
CA SER A 290 8.87 -17.15 12.61
C SER A 290 9.20 -17.19 11.12
N ALA A 291 9.14 -16.02 10.47
CA ALA A 291 9.58 -15.79 9.08
C ALA A 291 8.84 -16.58 7.99
N ARG A 292 7.62 -17.05 8.23
CA ARG A 292 6.74 -17.63 7.19
C ARG A 292 5.29 -17.17 7.34
N PRO A 293 4.53 -17.03 6.23
CA PRO A 293 3.12 -16.71 6.30
C PRO A 293 2.34 -17.85 6.93
N VAL A 294 1.42 -17.52 7.83
CA VAL A 294 0.50 -18.48 8.43
C VAL A 294 -0.86 -18.35 7.77
N PHE A 295 -1.22 -19.33 6.96
CA PHE A 295 -2.54 -19.39 6.36
C PHE A 295 -3.54 -19.96 7.35
N PHE A 296 -4.70 -19.30 7.49
CA PHE A 296 -5.73 -19.74 8.42
C PHE A 296 -6.13 -21.22 8.26
N ARG A 297 -6.19 -21.72 7.03
CA ARG A 297 -6.52 -23.13 6.77
C ARG A 297 -5.55 -24.12 7.42
N ASP A 298 -4.30 -23.71 7.66
CA ASP A 298 -3.27 -24.58 8.26
C ASP A 298 -3.40 -24.62 9.77
N VAL A 299 -4.04 -23.60 10.35
CA VAL A 299 -4.24 -23.44 11.79
C VAL A 299 -5.72 -23.45 12.20
N ALA A 300 -6.62 -23.78 11.28
CA ALA A 300 -8.07 -23.79 11.55
C ALA A 300 -8.45 -24.76 12.66
N LEU A 301 -7.80 -25.92 12.71
CA LEU A 301 -8.02 -26.91 13.78
C LEU A 301 -7.62 -26.34 15.15
N TRP A 302 -6.49 -25.63 15.22
CA TRP A 302 -6.07 -24.95 16.45
C TRP A 302 -7.08 -23.90 16.92
N LYS A 303 -7.71 -23.19 15.99
CA LYS A 303 -8.81 -22.26 16.31
C LYS A 303 -9.98 -22.99 16.95
N LEU A 304 -10.31 -24.16 16.45
CA LEU A 304 -11.36 -25.00 17.00
C LEU A 304 -10.98 -25.47 18.42
N VAL A 305 -9.78 -26.02 18.59
CA VAL A 305 -9.27 -26.47 19.91
C VAL A 305 -9.26 -25.32 20.92
N GLN A 306 -8.75 -24.15 20.54
CA GLN A 306 -8.75 -22.96 21.40
C GLN A 306 -10.18 -22.53 21.80
N LYS A 307 -11.13 -22.60 20.87
CA LYS A 307 -12.52 -22.26 21.13
C LYS A 307 -13.16 -23.25 22.07
N LEU A 308 -12.88 -24.55 21.92
CA LEU A 308 -13.36 -25.62 22.79
C LEU A 308 -12.75 -25.53 24.19
N SER A 309 -11.45 -25.25 24.31
CA SER A 309 -10.77 -25.11 25.60
C SER A 309 -11.25 -23.90 26.42
N ARG A 310 -11.75 -22.86 25.78
CA ARG A 310 -12.33 -21.66 26.43
C ARG A 310 -13.82 -21.83 26.77
N ALA A 311 -14.50 -22.80 26.18
CA ALA A 311 -15.88 -23.12 26.52
C ALA A 311 -15.90 -23.84 27.87
N GLN A 312 -16.63 -23.29 28.83
CA GLN A 312 -16.75 -23.87 30.18
C GLN A 312 -17.51 -25.20 30.20
N ASP A 313 -18.21 -25.55 29.13
CA ASP A 313 -18.95 -26.81 29.00
C ASP A 313 -18.05 -27.94 28.50
N ARG A 314 -17.32 -28.58 29.41
CA ARG A 314 -16.48 -29.76 29.15
C ARG A 314 -17.26 -30.99 28.63
N ILE A 315 -18.58 -30.89 28.53
CA ILE A 315 -19.49 -31.99 28.16
C ILE A 315 -19.52 -32.24 26.64
N LEU A 316 -18.92 -31.36 25.83
CA LEU A 316 -19.07 -31.39 24.36
C LEU A 316 -17.86 -31.96 23.61
N TYR A 317 -16.78 -32.38 24.28
CA TYR A 317 -15.66 -33.00 23.58
C TYR A 317 -15.42 -34.45 23.98
N PRO A 318 -14.83 -35.22 23.06
CA PRO A 318 -14.31 -36.53 23.43
C PRO A 318 -13.31 -36.40 24.58
N ILE A 319 -13.39 -37.36 25.53
CA ILE A 319 -12.54 -37.39 26.72
C ILE A 319 -11.04 -37.38 26.37
N GLU A 320 -10.71 -37.83 25.15
CA GLU A 320 -9.36 -37.84 24.60
C GLU A 320 -8.81 -36.41 24.41
N ILE A 321 -9.67 -35.43 24.11
CA ILE A 321 -9.28 -34.04 24.01
C ILE A 321 -9.02 -33.43 25.38
N ASP A 322 -9.80 -33.76 26.37
CA ASP A 322 -9.54 -33.37 27.77
C ASP A 322 -8.20 -33.92 28.25
N LEU A 323 -7.88 -35.17 27.94
CA LEU A 323 -6.59 -35.78 28.27
C LEU A 323 -5.41 -35.07 27.59
N ILE A 324 -5.59 -34.59 26.38
CA ILE A 324 -4.56 -33.81 25.64
C ILE A 324 -4.41 -32.43 26.25
N LEU A 325 -5.49 -31.78 26.66
CA LEU A 325 -5.49 -30.43 27.22
C LEU A 325 -4.97 -30.38 28.68
N ASP A 326 -5.24 -31.45 29.46
CA ASP A 326 -4.83 -31.55 30.88
C ASP A 326 -3.40 -32.11 31.04
N ALA A 327 -2.82 -32.73 30.00
CA ALA A 327 -1.47 -33.28 30.02
C ALA A 327 -0.51 -32.42 29.19
N GLU A 328 0.32 -31.63 29.86
CA GLU A 328 1.30 -30.74 29.26
C GLU A 328 2.22 -31.47 28.25
N GLU A 329 2.63 -32.70 28.57
CA GLU A 329 3.44 -33.56 27.70
C GLU A 329 2.69 -34.03 26.44
N MET A 330 1.38 -34.28 26.51
CA MET A 330 0.57 -34.67 25.35
C MET A 330 0.33 -33.45 24.44
N PHE A 331 0.13 -32.27 25.00
CA PHE A 331 0.03 -31.03 24.23
C PHE A 331 1.31 -30.74 23.48
N ASP A 332 2.46 -30.91 24.12
CA ASP A 332 3.76 -30.74 23.46
C ASP A 332 4.01 -31.81 22.40
N THR A 333 3.55 -33.03 22.58
CA THR A 333 3.61 -34.11 21.59
C THR A 333 2.76 -33.79 20.35
N VAL A 334 1.54 -33.29 20.52
CA VAL A 334 0.66 -32.87 19.41
C VAL A 334 1.26 -31.65 18.68
N LYS A 335 1.85 -30.73 19.41
CA LYS A 335 2.57 -29.57 18.89
C LYS A 335 3.76 -30.00 18.04
N GLU A 336 4.59 -30.93 18.52
CA GLU A 336 5.75 -31.45 17.79
C GLU A 336 5.33 -32.27 16.57
N PHE A 337 4.32 -33.11 16.68
CA PHE A 337 3.73 -33.86 15.56
C PHE A 337 3.22 -32.93 14.45
N SER A 338 2.53 -31.86 14.81
CA SER A 338 2.06 -30.85 13.85
C SER A 338 3.22 -30.12 13.16
N ARG A 339 4.32 -29.90 13.89
CA ARG A 339 5.55 -29.30 13.41
C ARG A 339 6.26 -30.18 12.38
N GLN A 340 6.39 -31.47 12.69
CA GLN A 340 7.06 -32.45 11.82
C GLN A 340 6.28 -32.78 10.54
N HIS A 341 4.94 -32.91 10.63
CA HIS A 341 4.10 -33.24 9.46
C HIS A 341 4.02 -32.09 8.44
N GLN A 342 4.30 -30.88 8.84
CA GLN A 342 4.39 -29.75 7.91
C GLN A 342 5.77 -29.61 7.25
N SER A 343 6.83 -30.15 7.84
CA SER A 343 8.16 -30.19 7.24
C SER A 343 8.34 -31.28 6.18
N ILE A 344 7.48 -32.30 6.18
CA ILE A 344 7.54 -33.43 5.22
C ILE A 344 6.91 -33.08 3.85
N LYS A 345 6.23 -31.94 3.73
CA LYS A 345 5.61 -31.45 2.48
C LYS A 345 6.38 -30.30 1.79
N GLN A 346 7.63 -30.11 2.14
CA GLN A 346 8.58 -29.29 1.39
C GLN A 346 9.46 -30.24 0.51
#